data_bec8068e87cbcecf22d6c8a11b971568
#
_entry.id   bec8068e87cbcecf22d6c8a11b971568
#
_cell.length_a   1.000
_cell.length_b   1.000
_cell.length_c   1.000
_cell.angle_alpha   90.00
_cell.angle_beta   90.00
_cell.angle_gamma   90.00
#
_symmetry.space_group_name_H-M   'P 1'
#
loop_
_entity.id
_entity.type
_entity.pdbx_description
1 polymer ?
#
loop_
_entity_poly.entity_id
_entity_poly.type
_entity_poly.pdbx_seq_one_letter_code
_entity_poly.pdbx_strand_id
1 'polypeptide(L)'
;MRLEGATYQEIARAGGGIVSSVAATRALGPEELLSVSLPRIDALLSEGMTTIEIKSGYGLSIEAELDMLRAARLLEAERPVRVKTTWLAAHAMPKDFDGTKTDYIREVAITGLRQAHAEGLVDAVDAFCESIAFSAEEIRPLFDVARELGLPVKLHTEQLTRSGGTLLAAEFGALSVDHFEYGGDAEVAAIAASGTVAVLLPGAYYMLNETQKPPVAALRNLGVPMALATDCNPGTSPVSSLLTMMNMGAVLFGLTVRECLDAVTLHAAQALGLSGEIGVLAPGASADLAIWDVERPAQLVGRLGVNSLHKRIFKGTVVHG
;
A
#
# COMPACT_ATOMS: atom_id res chain seq x y z
N MET A 1 -13.74 -7.63 19.44
CA MET A 1 -12.77 -6.97 20.34
C MET A 1 -12.58 -5.49 20.00
N ARG A 2 -12.08 -5.11 18.79
CA ARG A 2 -11.87 -3.68 18.45
C ARG A 2 -13.15 -2.85 18.56
N LEU A 3 -14.26 -3.29 17.95
CA LEU A 3 -15.56 -2.61 18.04
C LEU A 3 -16.18 -2.61 19.44
N GLU A 4 -15.60 -3.35 20.38
CA GLU A 4 -15.95 -3.39 21.79
C GLU A 4 -14.97 -2.55 22.65
N GLY A 5 -14.10 -1.77 21.99
CA GLY A 5 -13.19 -0.83 22.64
C GLY A 5 -11.81 -1.37 23.00
N ALA A 6 -11.46 -2.60 22.59
CA ALA A 6 -10.13 -3.14 22.83
C ALA A 6 -9.07 -2.38 22.01
N THR A 7 -7.95 -2.04 22.63
CA THR A 7 -6.79 -1.43 22.01
C THR A 7 -6.07 -2.42 21.10
N TYR A 8 -5.28 -1.90 20.14
CA TYR A 8 -4.43 -2.72 19.27
C TYR A 8 -3.52 -3.67 20.06
N GLN A 9 -2.93 -3.18 21.16
CA GLN A 9 -2.05 -3.98 22.01
C GLN A 9 -2.80 -5.11 22.74
N GLU A 10 -4.02 -4.87 23.21
CA GLU A 10 -4.84 -5.89 23.85
C GLU A 10 -5.25 -6.98 22.85
N ILE A 11 -5.60 -6.60 21.64
CA ILE A 11 -5.92 -7.55 20.56
C ILE A 11 -4.69 -8.41 20.22
N ALA A 12 -3.51 -7.80 20.08
CA ALA A 12 -2.28 -8.51 19.81
C ALA A 12 -1.88 -9.50 20.94
N ARG A 13 -2.07 -9.12 22.21
CA ARG A 13 -1.83 -10.01 23.37
C ARG A 13 -2.80 -11.19 23.41
N ALA A 14 -4.04 -10.99 22.95
CA ALA A 14 -5.03 -12.06 22.87
C ALA A 14 -4.84 -13.01 21.68
N GLY A 15 -3.74 -12.85 20.88
CA GLY A 15 -3.46 -13.68 19.70
C GLY A 15 -4.25 -13.28 18.45
N GLY A 16 -4.90 -12.12 18.47
CA GLY A 16 -5.55 -11.50 17.32
C GLY A 16 -4.60 -10.66 16.48
N GLY A 17 -5.15 -9.90 15.50
CA GLY A 17 -4.38 -9.07 14.61
C GLY A 17 -3.53 -9.88 13.64
N ILE A 18 -2.29 -9.45 13.40
CA ILE A 18 -1.40 -10.07 12.40
C ILE A 18 -1.17 -11.57 12.63
N VAL A 19 -1.13 -12.03 13.88
CA VAL A 19 -0.89 -13.46 14.20
C VAL A 19 -1.99 -14.36 13.64
N SER A 20 -3.25 -13.98 13.81
CA SER A 20 -4.39 -14.74 13.27
C SER A 20 -4.47 -14.66 11.76
N SER A 21 -4.14 -13.51 11.17
CA SER A 21 -4.08 -13.33 9.72
C SER A 21 -2.98 -14.19 9.09
N VAL A 22 -1.80 -14.24 9.69
CA VAL A 22 -0.67 -15.09 9.24
C VAL A 22 -1.06 -16.57 9.25
N ALA A 23 -1.68 -17.06 10.33
CA ALA A 23 -2.13 -18.45 10.41
C ALA A 23 -3.15 -18.79 9.31
N ALA A 24 -4.11 -17.90 9.06
CA ALA A 24 -5.11 -18.09 8.01
C ALA A 24 -4.49 -18.03 6.60
N THR A 25 -3.53 -17.13 6.37
CA THR A 25 -2.84 -17.01 5.08
C THR A 25 -2.00 -18.24 4.79
N ARG A 26 -1.20 -18.71 5.75
CA ARG A 26 -0.37 -19.92 5.60
C ARG A 26 -1.14 -21.22 5.37
N ALA A 27 -2.43 -21.23 5.69
CA ALA A 27 -3.30 -22.38 5.50
C ALA A 27 -3.82 -22.55 4.06
N LEU A 28 -3.61 -21.56 3.20
CA LEU A 28 -4.16 -21.48 1.85
C LEU A 28 -3.05 -21.48 0.80
N GLY A 29 -3.27 -22.18 -0.31
CA GLY A 29 -2.44 -22.09 -1.50
C GLY A 29 -2.80 -20.87 -2.38
N PRO A 30 -2.03 -20.63 -3.48
CA PRO A 30 -2.21 -19.44 -4.32
C PRO A 30 -3.63 -19.30 -4.91
N GLU A 31 -4.23 -20.38 -5.39
CA GLU A 31 -5.58 -20.38 -5.99
C GLU A 31 -6.66 -20.09 -4.93
N GLU A 32 -6.49 -20.60 -3.72
CA GLU A 32 -7.42 -20.34 -2.62
C GLU A 32 -7.30 -18.90 -2.13
N LEU A 33 -6.05 -18.38 -2.01
CA LEU A 33 -5.78 -16.97 -1.68
C LEU A 33 -6.39 -16.04 -2.73
N LEU A 34 -6.26 -16.37 -4.02
CA LEU A 34 -6.93 -15.64 -5.09
C LEU A 34 -8.45 -15.66 -4.89
N SER A 35 -9.02 -16.85 -4.73
CA SER A 35 -10.48 -17.03 -4.61
C SER A 35 -11.09 -16.21 -3.48
N VAL A 36 -10.48 -16.21 -2.28
CA VAL A 36 -10.99 -15.44 -1.14
C VAL A 36 -10.73 -13.93 -1.28
N SER A 37 -9.86 -13.51 -2.22
CA SER A 37 -9.56 -12.10 -2.49
C SER A 37 -10.51 -11.47 -3.51
N LEU A 38 -11.07 -12.26 -4.45
CA LEU A 38 -11.90 -11.76 -5.56
C LEU A 38 -13.04 -10.83 -5.12
N PRO A 39 -13.81 -11.08 -4.05
CA PRO A 39 -14.90 -10.17 -3.67
C PRO A 39 -14.42 -8.75 -3.33
N ARG A 40 -13.24 -8.60 -2.71
CA ARG A 40 -12.65 -7.30 -2.40
C ARG A 40 -12.11 -6.61 -3.65
N ILE A 41 -11.50 -7.39 -4.54
CA ILE A 41 -11.05 -6.89 -5.84
C ILE A 41 -12.23 -6.41 -6.68
N ASP A 42 -13.29 -7.20 -6.77
CA ASP A 42 -14.49 -6.83 -7.52
C ASP A 42 -15.15 -5.55 -6.98
N ALA A 43 -15.14 -5.36 -5.66
CA ALA A 43 -15.59 -4.10 -5.04
C ALA A 43 -14.75 -2.90 -5.51
N LEU A 44 -13.41 -3.01 -5.50
CA LEU A 44 -12.51 -1.96 -5.99
C LEU A 44 -12.67 -1.71 -7.50
N LEU A 45 -12.79 -2.77 -8.30
CA LEU A 45 -13.02 -2.65 -9.75
C LEU A 45 -14.35 -1.96 -10.07
N SER A 46 -15.39 -2.21 -9.27
CA SER A 46 -16.69 -1.55 -9.41
C SER A 46 -16.64 -0.05 -9.16
N GLU A 47 -15.61 0.45 -8.50
CA GLU A 47 -15.32 1.88 -8.29
C GLU A 47 -14.32 2.46 -9.32
N GLY A 48 -14.12 1.80 -10.46
CA GLY A 48 -13.33 2.34 -11.58
C GLY A 48 -11.83 2.10 -11.50
N MET A 49 -11.35 1.31 -10.53
CA MET A 49 -9.93 0.96 -10.43
C MET A 49 -9.46 0.17 -11.65
N THR A 50 -8.29 0.52 -12.19
CA THR A 50 -7.67 -0.16 -13.34
C THR A 50 -6.29 -0.73 -13.02
N THR A 51 -5.66 -0.25 -11.95
CA THR A 51 -4.35 -0.73 -11.49
C THR A 51 -4.38 -0.89 -9.98
N ILE A 52 -3.82 -1.97 -9.47
CA ILE A 52 -3.71 -2.27 -8.04
C ILE A 52 -2.30 -2.68 -7.69
N GLU A 53 -1.83 -2.25 -6.53
CA GLU A 53 -0.69 -2.85 -5.85
C GLU A 53 -1.18 -3.89 -4.85
N ILE A 54 -0.56 -5.05 -4.88
CA ILE A 54 -0.78 -6.12 -3.89
C ILE A 54 0.55 -6.43 -3.23
N LYS A 55 0.62 -6.22 -1.93
CA LYS A 55 1.79 -6.51 -1.12
C LYS A 55 1.64 -7.89 -0.46
N SER A 56 2.73 -8.64 -0.34
CA SER A 56 2.80 -9.78 0.58
C SER A 56 2.86 -9.30 2.04
N GLY A 57 3.43 -10.03 2.98
CA GLY A 57 3.64 -9.54 4.35
C GLY A 57 2.74 -10.19 5.40
N TYR A 58 1.91 -11.15 5.03
CA TYR A 58 1.09 -11.95 5.93
C TYR A 58 1.43 -13.44 5.89
N GLY A 59 2.46 -13.83 5.14
CA GLY A 59 3.01 -15.17 5.14
C GLY A 59 4.09 -15.33 6.21
N LEU A 60 4.99 -14.36 6.32
CA LEU A 60 6.13 -14.30 7.23
C LEU A 60 7.02 -15.55 7.20
N SER A 61 6.99 -16.27 6.10
CA SER A 61 7.87 -17.36 5.71
C SER A 61 8.08 -17.34 4.21
N ILE A 62 9.19 -17.84 3.70
CA ILE A 62 9.52 -17.73 2.27
C ILE A 62 8.37 -18.23 1.40
N GLU A 63 7.94 -19.48 1.59
CA GLU A 63 6.93 -20.09 0.72
C GLU A 63 5.58 -19.37 0.79
N ALA A 64 5.09 -19.04 2.00
CA ALA A 64 3.81 -18.36 2.13
C ALA A 64 3.82 -16.93 1.56
N GLU A 65 4.95 -16.22 1.65
CA GLU A 65 5.11 -14.91 1.00
C GLU A 65 5.14 -15.04 -0.54
N LEU A 66 5.80 -16.06 -1.07
CA LEU A 66 5.79 -16.37 -2.50
C LEU A 66 4.39 -16.73 -2.98
N ASP A 67 3.64 -17.53 -2.24
CA ASP A 67 2.27 -17.91 -2.57
C ASP A 67 1.32 -16.71 -2.61
N MET A 68 1.51 -15.73 -1.73
CA MET A 68 0.77 -14.47 -1.80
C MET A 68 1.05 -13.72 -3.11
N LEU A 69 2.31 -13.63 -3.54
CA LEU A 69 2.65 -12.98 -4.81
C LEU A 69 2.20 -13.78 -6.03
N ARG A 70 2.27 -15.12 -5.98
CA ARG A 70 1.71 -15.99 -7.03
C ARG A 70 0.21 -15.77 -7.17
N ALA A 71 -0.54 -15.73 -6.05
CA ALA A 71 -1.97 -15.41 -6.04
C ALA A 71 -2.26 -14.03 -6.65
N ALA A 72 -1.44 -13.03 -6.32
CA ALA A 72 -1.58 -11.69 -6.88
C ALA A 72 -1.36 -11.67 -8.41
N ARG A 73 -0.40 -12.44 -8.93
CA ARG A 73 -0.17 -12.55 -10.39
C ARG A 73 -1.30 -13.28 -11.11
N LEU A 74 -1.91 -14.29 -10.51
CA LEU A 74 -3.06 -14.99 -11.09
C LEU A 74 -4.27 -14.06 -11.32
N LEU A 75 -4.38 -12.98 -10.53
CA LEU A 75 -5.49 -12.02 -10.63
C LEU A 75 -5.59 -11.36 -12.02
N GLU A 76 -4.46 -11.11 -12.71
CA GLU A 76 -4.48 -10.51 -14.05
C GLU A 76 -5.12 -11.41 -15.12
N ALA A 77 -5.12 -12.72 -14.90
CA ALA A 77 -5.82 -13.66 -15.77
C ALA A 77 -7.33 -13.72 -15.46
N GLU A 78 -7.72 -13.44 -14.21
CA GLU A 78 -9.11 -13.53 -13.74
C GLU A 78 -9.90 -12.22 -13.94
N ARG A 79 -9.22 -11.09 -13.93
CA ARG A 79 -9.86 -9.76 -14.01
C ARG A 79 -9.07 -8.82 -14.90
N PRO A 80 -9.76 -7.96 -15.68
CA PRO A 80 -9.11 -6.93 -16.49
C PRO A 80 -8.56 -5.80 -15.59
N VAL A 81 -7.42 -6.03 -14.98
CA VAL A 81 -6.71 -5.13 -14.07
C VAL A 81 -5.19 -5.29 -14.24
N ARG A 82 -4.44 -4.22 -14.05
CA ARG A 82 -2.97 -4.27 -13.96
C ARG A 82 -2.59 -4.49 -12.50
N VAL A 83 -1.75 -5.48 -12.23
CA VAL A 83 -1.27 -5.78 -10.87
C VAL A 83 0.20 -5.41 -10.75
N LYS A 84 0.54 -4.66 -9.73
CA LYS A 84 1.91 -4.45 -9.24
C LYS A 84 2.06 -5.22 -7.93
N THR A 85 3.10 -6.03 -7.85
CA THR A 85 3.34 -6.87 -6.68
C THR A 85 4.53 -6.34 -5.89
N THR A 86 4.39 -6.32 -4.58
CA THR A 86 5.41 -5.79 -3.67
C THR A 86 5.76 -6.84 -2.61
N TRP A 87 7.05 -7.16 -2.52
CA TRP A 87 7.59 -8.03 -1.49
C TRP A 87 7.65 -7.30 -0.15
N LEU A 88 6.89 -7.77 0.85
CA LEU A 88 6.78 -7.16 2.18
C LEU A 88 7.05 -8.19 3.31
N ALA A 89 7.93 -9.17 3.12
CA ALA A 89 8.23 -10.14 4.16
C ALA A 89 8.78 -9.49 5.46
N ALA A 90 9.43 -8.33 5.35
CA ALA A 90 9.86 -7.53 6.50
C ALA A 90 8.72 -6.69 7.11
N HIS A 91 7.51 -7.28 7.26
CA HIS A 91 6.34 -6.62 7.85
C HIS A 91 6.29 -6.78 9.37
N ALA A 92 6.57 -7.96 9.87
CA ALA A 92 6.62 -8.25 11.30
C ALA A 92 7.55 -9.43 11.58
N MET A 93 8.01 -9.53 12.83
CA MET A 93 8.75 -10.70 13.30
C MET A 93 7.76 -11.80 13.69
N PRO A 94 7.73 -12.97 13.01
CA PRO A 94 6.84 -14.05 13.39
C PRO A 94 7.30 -14.71 14.70
N LYS A 95 6.37 -15.15 15.54
CA LYS A 95 6.67 -15.73 16.85
C LYS A 95 7.34 -17.11 16.77
N ASP A 96 7.18 -17.78 15.65
CA ASP A 96 7.71 -19.12 15.36
C ASP A 96 9.09 -19.10 14.68
N PHE A 97 9.70 -17.95 14.49
CA PHE A 97 11.09 -17.83 14.01
C PHE A 97 12.06 -17.82 15.19
N ASP A 98 12.99 -18.77 15.18
CA ASP A 98 14.03 -18.88 16.21
C ASP A 98 15.30 -18.12 15.75
N GLY A 99 15.39 -16.87 16.15
CA GLY A 99 16.49 -15.98 15.79
C GLY A 99 16.23 -14.52 16.10
N THR A 100 17.18 -13.67 15.76
CA THR A 100 17.06 -12.22 15.87
C THR A 100 16.33 -11.63 14.67
N LYS A 101 15.90 -10.35 14.74
CA LYS A 101 15.36 -9.62 13.60
C LYS A 101 16.35 -9.56 12.43
N THR A 102 17.63 -9.40 12.72
CA THR A 102 18.70 -9.43 11.69
C THR A 102 18.79 -10.80 11.02
N ASP A 103 18.66 -11.88 11.77
CA ASP A 103 18.63 -13.22 11.20
C ASP A 103 17.41 -13.42 10.31
N TYR A 104 16.23 -12.97 10.75
CA TYR A 104 15.00 -13.00 9.96
C TYR A 104 15.12 -12.22 8.65
N ILE A 105 15.67 -11.02 8.68
CA ILE A 105 15.92 -10.22 7.47
C ILE A 105 16.81 -11.00 6.50
N ARG A 106 17.90 -11.61 6.98
CA ARG A 106 18.85 -12.36 6.15
C ARG A 106 18.23 -13.65 5.60
N GLU A 107 17.65 -14.46 6.49
CA GLU A 107 17.25 -15.84 6.18
C GLU A 107 15.89 -15.93 5.48
N VAL A 108 14.96 -15.03 5.81
CA VAL A 108 13.62 -15.03 5.24
C VAL A 108 13.44 -13.91 4.24
N ALA A 109 13.59 -12.64 4.66
CA ALA A 109 13.25 -11.52 3.80
C ALA A 109 14.16 -11.41 2.56
N ILE A 110 15.49 -11.51 2.74
CA ILE A 110 16.46 -11.43 1.63
C ILE A 110 16.46 -12.71 0.80
N THR A 111 16.49 -13.88 1.44
CA THR A 111 16.50 -15.15 0.71
C THR A 111 15.25 -15.31 -0.14
N GLY A 112 14.07 -15.02 0.44
CA GLY A 112 12.80 -15.06 -0.28
C GLY A 112 12.69 -14.00 -1.38
N LEU A 113 13.21 -12.78 -1.16
CA LEU A 113 13.27 -11.74 -2.20
C LEU A 113 14.03 -12.23 -3.46
N ARG A 114 15.18 -12.87 -3.29
CA ARG A 114 15.95 -13.42 -4.40
C ARG A 114 15.19 -14.51 -5.14
N GLN A 115 14.41 -15.34 -4.45
CA GLN A 115 13.54 -16.34 -5.06
C GLN A 115 12.37 -15.69 -5.79
N ALA A 116 11.66 -14.74 -5.16
CA ALA A 116 10.57 -13.98 -5.79
C ALA A 116 11.03 -13.25 -7.06
N HIS A 117 12.22 -12.66 -7.04
CA HIS A 117 12.82 -12.02 -8.22
C HIS A 117 13.14 -13.03 -9.32
N ALA A 118 13.72 -14.19 -8.98
CA ALA A 118 14.03 -15.24 -9.95
C ALA A 118 12.79 -15.84 -10.62
N GLU A 119 11.66 -15.88 -9.90
CA GLU A 119 10.35 -16.30 -10.43
C GLU A 119 9.61 -15.16 -11.20
N GLY A 120 10.13 -13.93 -11.22
CA GLY A 120 9.45 -12.78 -11.86
C GLY A 120 8.21 -12.30 -11.11
N LEU A 121 8.13 -12.57 -9.81
CA LEU A 121 6.94 -12.29 -8.99
C LEU A 121 6.95 -10.90 -8.35
N VAL A 122 8.04 -10.14 -8.37
CA VAL A 122 8.20 -8.92 -7.59
C VAL A 122 8.48 -7.69 -8.47
N ASP A 123 7.74 -6.61 -8.27
CA ASP A 123 7.93 -5.32 -8.92
C ASP A 123 8.60 -4.28 -8.00
N ALA A 124 8.42 -4.41 -6.68
CA ALA A 124 9.00 -3.52 -5.67
C ALA A 124 9.23 -4.25 -4.35
N VAL A 125 10.05 -3.67 -3.48
CA VAL A 125 10.36 -4.19 -2.14
C VAL A 125 9.89 -3.19 -1.10
N ASP A 126 9.29 -3.68 -0.02
CA ASP A 126 8.79 -2.87 1.08
C ASP A 126 9.17 -3.48 2.43
N ALA A 127 9.11 -2.69 3.47
CA ALA A 127 9.33 -3.11 4.84
C ALA A 127 8.50 -2.24 5.81
N PHE A 128 8.33 -2.69 7.04
CA PHE A 128 7.72 -1.90 8.09
C PHE A 128 8.79 -1.41 9.08
N CYS A 129 9.13 -0.12 8.97
CA CYS A 129 10.07 0.56 9.84
C CYS A 129 9.32 1.22 11.00
N GLU A 130 9.25 0.54 12.13
CA GLU A 130 8.52 1.01 13.29
C GLU A 130 9.05 0.37 14.58
N SER A 131 8.79 1.00 15.71
CA SER A 131 9.19 0.52 17.04
C SER A 131 8.72 -0.90 17.34
N ILE A 132 7.61 -1.32 16.79
CA ILE A 132 7.02 -2.65 16.95
C ILE A 132 7.47 -3.66 15.89
N ALA A 133 8.15 -3.22 14.83
CA ALA A 133 8.61 -4.06 13.72
C ALA A 133 10.14 -4.00 13.58
N PHE A 134 10.65 -3.39 12.53
CA PHE A 134 12.10 -3.33 12.24
C PHE A 134 12.64 -1.90 12.34
N SER A 135 13.90 -1.75 12.66
CA SER A 135 14.62 -0.47 12.60
C SER A 135 15.16 -0.22 11.18
N ALA A 136 15.52 1.04 10.90
CA ALA A 136 16.13 1.42 9.64
C ALA A 136 17.45 0.66 9.37
N GLU A 137 18.25 0.42 10.41
CA GLU A 137 19.48 -0.36 10.31
C GLU A 137 19.22 -1.83 9.97
N GLU A 138 18.19 -2.44 10.54
CA GLU A 138 17.80 -3.82 10.25
C GLU A 138 17.27 -3.97 8.83
N ILE A 139 16.57 -2.97 8.28
CA ILE A 139 15.99 -2.97 6.93
C ILE A 139 17.05 -2.70 5.84
N ARG A 140 18.06 -1.87 6.11
CA ARG A 140 19.07 -1.47 5.12
C ARG A 140 19.65 -2.62 4.29
N PRO A 141 20.06 -3.78 4.85
CA PRO A 141 20.55 -4.89 4.03
C PRO A 141 19.54 -5.43 3.02
N LEU A 142 18.25 -5.41 3.35
CA LEU A 142 17.17 -5.80 2.41
C LEU A 142 17.10 -4.82 1.23
N PHE A 143 17.18 -3.52 1.50
CA PHE A 143 17.15 -2.47 0.47
C PHE A 143 18.43 -2.46 -0.38
N ASP A 144 19.58 -2.79 0.19
CA ASP A 144 20.82 -2.99 -0.58
C ASP A 144 20.66 -4.12 -1.60
N VAL A 145 20.06 -5.24 -1.20
CA VAL A 145 19.75 -6.36 -2.11
C VAL A 145 18.69 -5.97 -3.16
N ALA A 146 17.67 -5.20 -2.80
CA ALA A 146 16.70 -4.69 -3.76
C ALA A 146 17.40 -3.85 -4.86
N ARG A 147 18.32 -2.97 -4.46
CA ARG A 147 19.14 -2.16 -5.38
C ARG A 147 20.05 -3.02 -6.26
N GLU A 148 20.69 -4.08 -5.73
CA GLU A 148 21.46 -5.05 -6.51
C GLU A 148 20.61 -5.72 -7.60
N LEU A 149 19.35 -6.02 -7.29
CA LEU A 149 18.40 -6.66 -8.20
C LEU A 149 17.71 -5.67 -9.17
N GLY A 150 17.98 -4.37 -9.04
CA GLY A 150 17.32 -3.33 -9.84
C GLY A 150 15.86 -3.11 -9.47
N LEU A 151 15.44 -3.51 -8.27
CA LEU A 151 14.08 -3.35 -7.78
C LEU A 151 13.94 -2.04 -7.01
N PRO A 152 12.89 -1.22 -7.28
CA PRO A 152 12.59 -0.05 -6.49
C PRO A 152 12.12 -0.46 -5.08
N VAL A 153 12.30 0.45 -4.12
CA VAL A 153 11.88 0.25 -2.74
C VAL A 153 10.72 1.19 -2.37
N LYS A 154 9.99 0.81 -1.34
CA LYS A 154 8.93 1.54 -0.65
C LYS A 154 9.11 1.32 0.84
N LEU A 155 8.43 2.07 1.70
CA LEU A 155 8.55 1.86 3.14
C LEU A 155 7.30 2.30 3.91
N HIS A 156 6.72 1.40 4.71
CA HIS A 156 5.79 1.75 5.78
C HIS A 156 6.60 2.35 6.93
N THR A 157 6.31 3.59 7.31
CA THR A 157 7.15 4.28 8.29
C THR A 157 6.43 5.47 8.92
N GLU A 158 6.92 5.92 10.07
CA GLU A 158 6.37 7.04 10.83
C GLU A 158 4.84 6.94 11.06
N GLN A 159 4.33 5.71 11.25
CA GLN A 159 2.91 5.46 11.54
C GLN A 159 2.58 5.71 13.01
N LEU A 160 3.39 5.17 13.92
CA LEU A 160 3.16 5.18 15.37
C LEU A 160 4.18 6.02 16.12
N THR A 161 5.39 6.14 15.54
CA THR A 161 6.53 6.86 16.13
C THR A 161 7.39 7.49 15.03
N ARG A 162 8.30 8.38 15.39
CA ARG A 162 9.37 8.81 14.49
C ARG A 162 10.47 7.76 14.49
N SER A 163 10.39 6.84 13.54
CA SER A 163 11.28 5.68 13.45
C SER A 163 12.58 5.96 12.68
N GLY A 164 12.64 7.07 11.92
CA GLY A 164 13.77 7.41 11.03
C GLY A 164 13.77 6.65 9.71
N GLY A 165 12.75 5.83 9.46
CA GLY A 165 12.62 5.05 8.22
C GLY A 165 12.50 5.91 6.98
N THR A 166 11.81 7.05 7.07
CA THR A 166 11.70 7.98 5.94
C THR A 166 13.05 8.48 5.42
N LEU A 167 14.02 8.71 6.31
CA LEU A 167 15.35 9.13 5.89
C LEU A 167 16.08 8.01 5.13
N LEU A 168 15.90 6.74 5.56
CA LEU A 168 16.39 5.59 4.83
C LEU A 168 15.70 5.48 3.46
N ALA A 169 14.38 5.60 3.41
CA ALA A 169 13.62 5.56 2.15
C ALA A 169 14.09 6.63 1.16
N ALA A 170 14.29 7.87 1.62
CA ALA A 170 14.80 8.96 0.80
C ALA A 170 16.22 8.70 0.27
N GLU A 171 17.12 8.13 1.10
CA GLU A 171 18.48 7.73 0.69
C GLU A 171 18.47 6.71 -0.45
N PHE A 172 17.50 5.80 -0.45
CA PHE A 172 17.33 4.79 -1.50
C PHE A 172 16.50 5.27 -2.69
N GLY A 173 15.99 6.50 -2.69
CA GLY A 173 15.12 7.02 -3.74
C GLY A 173 13.83 6.23 -3.85
N ALA A 174 13.22 5.90 -2.71
CA ALA A 174 12.03 5.09 -2.63
C ALA A 174 10.88 5.67 -3.46
N LEU A 175 10.05 4.81 -4.08
CA LEU A 175 8.85 5.23 -4.79
C LEU A 175 7.86 5.91 -3.83
N SER A 176 7.69 5.35 -2.64
CA SER A 176 6.79 5.91 -1.62
C SER A 176 7.25 5.65 -0.20
N VAL A 177 6.73 6.48 0.71
CA VAL A 177 6.60 6.19 2.14
C VAL A 177 5.11 6.16 2.47
N ASP A 178 4.70 5.12 3.18
CA ASP A 178 3.30 4.84 3.46
C ASP A 178 3.00 5.14 4.94
N HIS A 179 1.82 5.68 5.28
CA HIS A 179 1.35 6.20 6.56
C HIS A 179 1.77 7.66 6.81
N PHE A 180 2.94 7.88 7.43
CA PHE A 180 3.57 9.18 7.61
C PHE A 180 2.92 10.11 8.65
N GLU A 181 2.11 9.59 9.59
CA GLU A 181 1.42 10.37 10.62
C GLU A 181 2.40 11.13 11.53
N TYR A 182 3.55 10.53 11.85
CA TYR A 182 4.60 11.10 12.71
C TYR A 182 5.76 11.72 11.93
N GLY A 183 5.62 11.90 10.61
CA GLY A 183 6.64 12.57 9.78
C GLY A 183 6.85 14.03 10.23
N GLY A 184 8.09 14.41 10.45
CA GLY A 184 8.48 15.78 10.81
C GLY A 184 9.12 16.56 9.65
N ASP A 185 9.56 17.77 9.92
CA ASP A 185 10.11 18.69 8.89
C ASP A 185 11.32 18.09 8.16
N ALA A 186 12.18 17.37 8.86
CA ALA A 186 13.36 16.73 8.26
C ALA A 186 12.97 15.61 7.29
N GLU A 187 11.98 14.78 7.67
CA GLU A 187 11.45 13.70 6.85
C GLU A 187 10.73 14.25 5.62
N VAL A 188 9.90 15.30 5.79
CA VAL A 188 9.22 15.98 4.67
C VAL A 188 10.24 16.57 3.70
N ALA A 189 11.29 17.24 4.20
CA ALA A 189 12.35 17.78 3.36
C ALA A 189 13.11 16.68 2.60
N ALA A 190 13.37 15.55 3.25
CA ALA A 190 14.07 14.41 2.63
C ALA A 190 13.28 13.82 1.47
N ILE A 191 11.97 13.53 1.66
CA ILE A 191 11.12 12.99 0.58
C ILE A 191 10.85 14.01 -0.53
N ALA A 192 10.78 15.31 -0.21
CA ALA A 192 10.70 16.35 -1.22
C ALA A 192 11.96 16.36 -2.12
N ALA A 193 13.15 16.22 -1.52
CA ALA A 193 14.41 16.20 -2.26
C ALA A 193 14.61 14.93 -3.10
N SER A 194 14.15 13.77 -2.63
CA SER A 194 14.26 12.49 -3.33
C SER A 194 13.17 12.25 -4.38
N GLY A 195 12.07 13.02 -4.37
CA GLY A 195 10.92 12.81 -5.23
C GLY A 195 10.01 11.64 -4.80
N THR A 196 10.18 11.17 -3.57
CA THR A 196 9.37 10.10 -2.98
C THR A 196 7.94 10.57 -2.72
N VAL A 197 6.95 9.73 -3.02
CA VAL A 197 5.53 10.01 -2.79
C VAL A 197 5.16 9.71 -1.34
N ALA A 198 4.37 10.57 -0.70
CA ALA A 198 3.72 10.26 0.57
C ALA A 198 2.37 9.60 0.31
N VAL A 199 2.22 8.31 0.64
CA VAL A 199 0.96 7.58 0.54
C VAL A 199 0.21 7.66 1.86
N LEU A 200 -0.88 8.41 1.86
CA LEU A 200 -1.70 8.63 3.05
C LEU A 200 -2.80 7.57 3.15
N LEU A 201 -3.02 7.05 4.35
CA LEU A 201 -3.87 5.89 4.60
C LEU A 201 -5.02 6.23 5.56
N PRO A 202 -6.00 7.04 5.14
CA PRO A 202 -7.05 7.55 6.02
C PRO A 202 -7.96 6.44 6.58
N GLY A 203 -8.04 5.28 5.92
CA GLY A 203 -8.77 4.12 6.40
C GLY A 203 -8.14 3.52 7.66
N ALA A 204 -6.81 3.34 7.67
CA ALA A 204 -6.06 2.87 8.82
C ALA A 204 -6.13 3.89 9.98
N TYR A 205 -5.91 5.17 9.69
CA TYR A 205 -6.05 6.26 10.66
C TYR A 205 -7.41 6.22 11.38
N TYR A 206 -8.49 6.09 10.61
CA TYR A 206 -9.86 6.02 11.14
C TYR A 206 -10.10 4.77 11.98
N MET A 207 -9.72 3.60 11.47
CA MET A 207 -9.97 2.31 12.12
C MET A 207 -9.15 2.10 13.39
N LEU A 208 -7.96 2.70 13.47
CA LEU A 208 -7.12 2.69 14.66
C LEU A 208 -7.51 3.79 15.66
N ASN A 209 -8.43 4.68 15.29
CA ASN A 209 -8.81 5.85 16.06
C ASN A 209 -7.61 6.73 16.41
N GLU A 210 -6.72 6.92 15.42
CA GLU A 210 -5.52 7.72 15.59
C GLU A 210 -5.85 9.20 15.79
N THR A 211 -4.97 9.93 16.47
CA THR A 211 -5.13 11.35 16.74
C THR A 211 -4.09 12.21 16.05
N GLN A 212 -2.90 11.64 15.80
CA GLN A 212 -1.82 12.29 15.07
C GLN A 212 -2.06 12.17 13.57
N LYS A 213 -2.16 13.31 12.88
CA LYS A 213 -2.40 13.38 11.43
C LYS A 213 -1.09 13.52 10.66
N PRO A 214 -1.02 13.01 9.42
CA PRO A 214 0.08 13.30 8.52
C PRO A 214 0.28 14.83 8.37
N PRO A 215 1.53 15.32 8.18
CA PRO A 215 1.84 16.74 8.07
C PRO A 215 1.49 17.32 6.69
N VAL A 216 0.23 17.21 6.28
CA VAL A 216 -0.27 17.58 4.94
C VAL A 216 0.10 19.01 4.54
N ALA A 217 0.06 19.95 5.48
CA ALA A 217 0.45 21.34 5.19
C ALA A 217 1.92 21.45 4.80
N ALA A 218 2.82 20.75 5.47
CA ALA A 218 4.25 20.74 5.16
C ALA A 218 4.51 20.01 3.82
N LEU A 219 3.87 18.86 3.59
CA LEU A 219 3.93 18.14 2.31
C LEU A 219 3.51 19.02 1.14
N ARG A 220 2.36 19.71 1.28
CA ARG A 220 1.85 20.65 0.27
C ARG A 220 2.80 21.81 0.02
N ASN A 221 3.34 22.42 1.09
CA ASN A 221 4.23 23.57 0.97
C ASN A 221 5.56 23.25 0.27
N LEU A 222 6.07 22.03 0.41
CA LEU A 222 7.28 21.56 -0.27
C LEU A 222 7.00 20.84 -1.59
N GLY A 223 5.72 20.77 -2.02
CA GLY A 223 5.33 20.14 -3.29
C GLY A 223 5.54 18.64 -3.31
N VAL A 224 5.51 17.97 -2.16
CA VAL A 224 5.59 16.50 -2.09
C VAL A 224 4.32 15.90 -2.69
N PRO A 225 4.42 14.99 -3.67
CA PRO A 225 3.25 14.28 -4.18
C PRO A 225 2.58 13.46 -3.08
N MET A 226 1.27 13.61 -2.92
CA MET A 226 0.48 12.85 -1.95
C MET A 226 -0.44 11.88 -2.68
N ALA A 227 -0.34 10.59 -2.40
CA ALA A 227 -1.28 9.58 -2.88
C ALA A 227 -2.23 9.11 -1.77
N LEU A 228 -3.34 8.52 -2.15
CA LEU A 228 -4.30 7.87 -1.25
C LEU A 228 -4.40 6.39 -1.61
N ALA A 229 -4.38 5.52 -0.62
CA ALA A 229 -4.59 4.10 -0.78
C ALA A 229 -5.52 3.54 0.29
N THR A 230 -6.10 2.38 0.03
CA THR A 230 -7.02 1.72 0.96
C THR A 230 -6.29 1.06 2.12
N ASP A 231 -5.05 0.65 1.90
CA ASP A 231 -4.34 -0.23 2.85
C ASP A 231 -5.24 -1.43 3.25
N CYS A 232 -5.94 -2.00 2.25
CA CYS A 232 -6.98 -3.00 2.49
C CYS A 232 -6.39 -4.25 3.15
N ASN A 233 -6.52 -4.33 4.45
CA ASN A 233 -6.02 -5.43 5.26
C ASN A 233 -7.00 -5.75 6.41
N PRO A 234 -6.99 -7.00 6.93
CA PRO A 234 -7.94 -7.40 7.97
C PRO A 234 -7.64 -6.79 9.34
N GLY A 235 -6.43 -6.28 9.55
CA GLY A 235 -5.97 -5.78 10.85
C GLY A 235 -6.35 -4.34 11.11
N THR A 236 -5.97 -3.44 10.24
CA THR A 236 -6.02 -2.00 10.47
C THR A 236 -6.89 -1.23 9.49
N SER A 237 -7.23 -1.81 8.31
CA SER A 237 -8.01 -1.10 7.30
C SER A 237 -8.89 -2.05 6.46
N PRO A 238 -9.99 -2.60 7.01
CA PRO A 238 -10.88 -3.49 6.28
C PRO A 238 -11.77 -2.69 5.30
N VAL A 239 -11.16 -1.89 4.43
CA VAL A 239 -11.84 -0.98 3.50
C VAL A 239 -11.39 -1.28 2.07
N SER A 240 -12.36 -1.53 1.18
CA SER A 240 -12.14 -1.78 -0.25
C SER A 240 -12.87 -0.73 -1.11
N SER A 241 -12.61 0.56 -0.85
CA SER A 241 -13.25 1.70 -1.54
C SER A 241 -12.30 2.88 -1.66
N LEU A 242 -11.90 3.22 -2.89
CA LEU A 242 -11.12 4.43 -3.16
C LEU A 242 -11.97 5.71 -3.07
N LEU A 243 -13.26 5.64 -3.38
CA LEU A 243 -14.17 6.77 -3.19
C LEU A 243 -14.26 7.16 -1.72
N THR A 244 -14.33 6.17 -0.83
CA THR A 244 -14.27 6.39 0.63
C THR A 244 -12.93 6.99 1.04
N MET A 245 -11.81 6.52 0.49
CA MET A 245 -10.48 7.08 0.79
C MET A 245 -10.37 8.54 0.38
N MET A 246 -10.90 8.93 -0.78
CA MET A 246 -10.92 10.34 -1.20
C MET A 246 -11.74 11.20 -0.24
N ASN A 247 -12.91 10.73 0.20
CA ASN A 247 -13.72 11.45 1.18
C ASN A 247 -13.00 11.61 2.52
N MET A 248 -12.45 10.52 3.05
CA MET A 248 -11.69 10.55 4.30
C MET A 248 -10.42 11.42 4.18
N GLY A 249 -9.71 11.38 3.06
CA GLY A 249 -8.56 12.27 2.79
C GLY A 249 -8.95 13.75 2.85
N ALA A 250 -10.09 14.10 2.27
CA ALA A 250 -10.60 15.47 2.34
C ALA A 250 -11.05 15.86 3.75
N VAL A 251 -11.83 15.01 4.43
CA VAL A 251 -12.44 15.34 5.72
C VAL A 251 -11.45 15.24 6.88
N LEU A 252 -10.65 14.16 6.92
CA LEU A 252 -9.75 13.90 8.05
C LEU A 252 -8.41 14.65 7.89
N PHE A 253 -7.86 14.69 6.67
CA PHE A 253 -6.53 15.23 6.41
C PHE A 253 -6.54 16.62 5.73
N GLY A 254 -7.69 17.10 5.29
CA GLY A 254 -7.82 18.43 4.70
C GLY A 254 -7.26 18.53 3.27
N LEU A 255 -7.32 17.43 2.51
CA LEU A 255 -7.00 17.46 1.09
C LEU A 255 -8.10 18.18 0.33
N THR A 256 -7.73 18.95 -0.69
CA THR A 256 -8.65 19.56 -1.63
C THR A 256 -9.24 18.51 -2.58
N VAL A 257 -10.34 18.82 -3.25
CA VAL A 257 -10.93 17.94 -4.27
C VAL A 257 -9.90 17.58 -5.36
N ARG A 258 -9.09 18.55 -5.78
CA ARG A 258 -8.03 18.33 -6.77
C ARG A 258 -6.97 17.38 -6.25
N GLU A 259 -6.47 17.60 -5.03
CA GLU A 259 -5.48 16.73 -4.41
C GLU A 259 -6.00 15.30 -4.25
N CYS A 260 -7.29 15.11 -3.87
CA CYS A 260 -7.89 13.78 -3.78
C CYS A 260 -7.92 13.05 -5.13
N LEU A 261 -8.23 13.75 -6.22
CA LEU A 261 -8.24 13.15 -7.56
C LEU A 261 -6.82 12.84 -8.05
N ASP A 262 -5.89 13.77 -7.90
CA ASP A 262 -4.48 13.54 -8.24
C ASP A 262 -3.89 12.40 -7.38
N ALA A 263 -4.31 12.26 -6.13
CA ALA A 263 -3.85 11.24 -5.19
C ALA A 263 -4.23 9.79 -5.60
N VAL A 264 -5.35 9.60 -6.30
CA VAL A 264 -5.78 8.26 -6.77
C VAL A 264 -5.50 8.05 -8.27
N THR A 265 -4.85 9.00 -8.93
CA THR A 265 -4.49 8.93 -10.36
C THR A 265 -3.01 9.22 -10.56
N LEU A 266 -2.62 10.47 -10.78
CA LEU A 266 -1.27 10.91 -11.10
C LEU A 266 -0.25 10.49 -10.04
N HIS A 267 -0.51 10.81 -8.78
CA HIS A 267 0.44 10.51 -7.69
C HIS A 267 0.43 9.03 -7.31
N ALA A 268 -0.73 8.34 -7.41
CA ALA A 268 -0.78 6.89 -7.27
C ALA A 268 0.06 6.19 -8.34
N ALA A 269 -0.02 6.63 -9.59
CA ALA A 269 0.82 6.10 -10.67
C ALA A 269 2.32 6.31 -10.39
N GLN A 270 2.69 7.49 -9.85
CA GLN A 270 4.07 7.77 -9.45
C GLN A 270 4.52 6.85 -8.32
N ALA A 271 3.70 6.65 -7.29
CA ALA A 271 3.99 5.73 -6.17
C ALA A 271 4.14 4.26 -6.61
N LEU A 272 3.64 3.91 -7.80
CA LEU A 272 3.78 2.58 -8.40
C LEU A 272 4.91 2.48 -9.45
N GLY A 273 5.66 3.56 -9.67
CA GLY A 273 6.71 3.62 -10.70
C GLY A 273 6.16 3.61 -12.13
N LEU A 274 4.91 4.06 -12.34
CA LEU A 274 4.20 4.07 -13.62
C LEU A 274 3.90 5.50 -14.12
N SER A 275 4.71 6.47 -13.71
CA SER A 275 4.56 7.87 -14.13
C SER A 275 4.55 8.01 -15.65
N GLY A 276 3.53 8.70 -16.16
CA GLY A 276 3.36 8.92 -17.61
C GLY A 276 2.77 7.71 -18.38
N GLU A 277 2.75 6.53 -17.80
CA GLU A 277 2.13 5.34 -18.41
C GLU A 277 0.64 5.25 -18.10
N ILE A 278 0.25 5.58 -16.87
CA ILE A 278 -1.12 5.57 -16.38
C ILE A 278 -1.39 6.81 -15.50
N GLY A 279 -2.65 6.97 -15.07
CA GLY A 279 -3.05 8.06 -14.16
C GLY A 279 -3.13 9.43 -14.83
N VAL A 280 -2.92 9.50 -16.13
CA VAL A 280 -2.95 10.74 -16.93
C VAL A 280 -3.69 10.53 -18.26
N LEU A 281 -4.33 11.59 -18.76
CA LEU A 281 -4.91 11.62 -20.11
C LEU A 281 -3.94 12.32 -21.04
N ALA A 282 -2.99 11.55 -21.59
CA ALA A 282 -1.95 12.07 -22.46
C ALA A 282 -1.70 11.10 -23.64
N PRO A 283 -1.27 11.61 -24.82
CA PRO A 283 -0.86 10.74 -25.92
C PRO A 283 0.27 9.79 -25.48
N GLY A 284 0.12 8.50 -25.78
CA GLY A 284 1.08 7.44 -25.41
C GLY A 284 0.80 6.77 -24.05
N ALA A 285 -0.02 7.36 -23.18
CA ALA A 285 -0.47 6.71 -21.95
C ALA A 285 -1.50 5.60 -22.25
N SER A 286 -1.61 4.63 -21.32
CA SER A 286 -2.63 3.59 -21.39
C SER A 286 -4.03 4.19 -21.32
N ALA A 287 -4.94 3.72 -22.17
CA ALA A 287 -6.33 4.14 -22.15
C ALA A 287 -7.10 3.44 -21.00
N ASP A 288 -6.70 3.75 -19.78
CA ASP A 288 -7.31 3.30 -18.54
C ASP A 288 -8.18 4.44 -18.00
N LEU A 289 -9.52 4.32 -18.08
CA LEU A 289 -10.44 5.41 -17.83
C LEU A 289 -11.59 4.98 -16.91
N ALA A 290 -11.94 5.84 -15.97
CA ALA A 290 -13.20 5.78 -15.22
C ALA A 290 -14.10 6.95 -15.64
N ILE A 291 -15.28 6.66 -16.17
CA ILE A 291 -16.28 7.63 -16.58
C ILE A 291 -17.38 7.66 -15.54
N TRP A 292 -17.77 8.85 -15.09
CA TRP A 292 -18.63 9.04 -13.93
C TRP A 292 -19.89 9.84 -14.27
N ASP A 293 -21.03 9.42 -13.73
CA ASP A 293 -22.30 10.16 -13.79
C ASP A 293 -22.36 11.23 -12.70
N VAL A 294 -21.55 12.27 -12.88
CA VAL A 294 -21.46 13.40 -11.96
C VAL A 294 -21.36 14.72 -12.73
N GLU A 295 -21.93 15.78 -12.20
CA GLU A 295 -21.85 17.12 -12.79
C GLU A 295 -20.53 17.83 -12.45
N ARG A 296 -19.93 17.48 -11.32
CA ARG A 296 -18.73 18.13 -10.78
C ARG A 296 -17.84 17.11 -10.06
N PRO A 297 -16.51 17.20 -10.19
CA PRO A 297 -15.57 16.30 -9.49
C PRO A 297 -15.76 16.25 -7.96
N ALA A 298 -16.21 17.37 -7.35
CA ALA A 298 -16.49 17.41 -5.91
C ALA A 298 -17.57 16.40 -5.46
N GLN A 299 -18.42 15.94 -6.36
CA GLN A 299 -19.44 14.92 -6.03
C GLN A 299 -18.81 13.52 -5.82
N LEU A 300 -17.66 13.22 -6.45
CA LEU A 300 -16.92 11.98 -6.21
C LEU A 300 -16.28 11.97 -4.82
N VAL A 301 -15.76 13.12 -4.39
CA VAL A 301 -15.09 13.24 -3.09
C VAL A 301 -16.10 13.42 -1.95
N GLY A 302 -17.20 14.15 -2.20
CA GLY A 302 -18.13 14.55 -1.15
C GLY A 302 -19.21 13.52 -0.78
N ARG A 303 -19.48 12.52 -1.62
CA ARG A 303 -20.57 11.55 -1.39
C ARG A 303 -20.06 10.23 -0.87
N LEU A 304 -20.42 9.90 0.37
CA LEU A 304 -20.12 8.58 0.95
C LEU A 304 -21.20 7.56 0.57
N GLY A 305 -20.77 6.34 0.26
CA GLY A 305 -21.68 5.22 -0.02
C GLY A 305 -22.42 5.32 -1.36
N VAL A 306 -22.03 6.23 -2.23
CA VAL A 306 -22.60 6.39 -3.58
C VAL A 306 -21.53 6.07 -4.61
N ASN A 307 -21.77 5.05 -5.41
CA ASN A 307 -20.96 4.75 -6.59
C ASN A 307 -21.66 5.30 -7.83
N SER A 308 -21.06 6.30 -8.45
CA SER A 308 -21.55 6.94 -9.68
C SER A 308 -20.74 6.51 -10.91
N LEU A 309 -20.06 5.36 -10.87
CA LEU A 309 -19.32 4.87 -12.03
C LEU A 309 -20.30 4.54 -13.17
N HIS A 310 -20.08 5.19 -14.32
CA HIS A 310 -20.83 4.91 -15.55
C HIS A 310 -20.14 3.83 -16.36
N LYS A 311 -18.82 3.98 -16.59
CA LYS A 311 -18.03 3.01 -17.35
C LYS A 311 -16.62 2.91 -16.82
N ARG A 312 -16.07 1.71 -16.85
CA ARG A 312 -14.64 1.44 -16.66
C ARG A 312 -14.05 0.93 -17.97
N ILE A 313 -12.97 1.55 -18.40
CA ILE A 313 -12.19 1.18 -19.59
C ILE A 313 -10.80 0.77 -19.13
N PHE A 314 -10.35 -0.39 -19.57
CA PHE A 314 -9.03 -0.93 -19.27
C PHE A 314 -8.29 -1.22 -20.57
N LYS A 315 -7.13 -0.60 -20.78
CA LYS A 315 -6.33 -0.72 -21.99
C LYS A 315 -7.16 -0.51 -23.28
N GLY A 316 -8.06 0.48 -23.24
CA GLY A 316 -8.92 0.83 -24.37
C GLY A 316 -10.18 -0.03 -24.53
N THR A 317 -10.39 -1.05 -23.73
CA THR A 317 -11.57 -1.93 -23.78
C THR A 317 -12.54 -1.59 -22.65
N VAL A 318 -13.84 -1.44 -22.99
CA VAL A 318 -14.91 -1.29 -21.97
C VAL A 318 -15.07 -2.60 -21.21
N VAL A 319 -14.89 -2.57 -19.90
CA VAL A 319 -14.92 -3.76 -19.04
C VAL A 319 -15.98 -3.69 -17.93
N HIS A 320 -16.66 -2.56 -17.84
CA HIS A 320 -17.83 -2.32 -16.99
C HIS A 320 -18.63 -1.17 -17.57
N GLY A 321 -19.96 -1.31 -17.58
CA GLY A 321 -20.92 -0.30 -18.10
C GLY A 321 -22.18 -0.94 -18.62
#